data_b6e6b8b2a1c7fa004408b38a1f79a654
#
_entry.id   b6e6b8b2a1c7fa004408b38a1f79a654
#
_cell.length_a   1.000
_cell.length_b   1.000
_cell.length_c   1.000
_cell.angle_alpha   90.00
_cell.angle_beta   90.00
_cell.angle_gamma   90.00
#
_symmetry.space_group_name_H-M   'P 1'
#
loop_
_entity.id
_entity.type
_entity.pdbx_description
1 polymer ?
#
loop_
_entity_poly.entity_id
_entity_poly.type
_entity_poly.pdbx_seq_one_letter_code
_entity_poly.pdbx_strand_id
1 'polypeptide(L)'
;MPPKKVAAPKENISLGPSVRDGELVFGVARIFASFNDTFVHVTDLRSVYSKAADGRETIARVTGGMKVKADRDESSPYAAMLAAQDVATRCKELGINALHIKIRATGGNGTKTPGPGAQSALRALARAGMKIGRIEDVTPTPSDSTRRKGGRRGRRL
;
A
#
# COMPACT_ATOMS: atom_id res chain seq x y z
N MET A 1 -37.99 -15.65 -38.10
CA MET A 1 -36.94 -15.55 -37.08
C MET A 1 -36.48 -14.10 -37.02
N PRO A 2 -36.55 -13.42 -35.86
CA PRO A 2 -36.05 -12.05 -35.76
C PRO A 2 -34.50 -12.05 -35.77
N PRO A 3 -33.86 -11.01 -36.36
CA PRO A 3 -32.42 -10.95 -36.47
C PRO A 3 -31.79 -10.78 -35.07
N LYS A 4 -30.77 -11.60 -34.78
CA LYS A 4 -29.96 -11.46 -33.55
C LYS A 4 -29.29 -10.08 -33.52
N LYS A 5 -29.60 -9.26 -32.51
CA LYS A 5 -28.90 -8.04 -32.23
C LYS A 5 -27.43 -8.38 -31.94
N VAL A 6 -26.53 -7.99 -32.83
CA VAL A 6 -25.08 -8.04 -32.58
C VAL A 6 -24.81 -7.00 -31.50
N ALA A 7 -24.32 -7.48 -30.36
CA ALA A 7 -23.89 -6.60 -29.27
C ALA A 7 -22.71 -5.74 -29.77
N ALA A 8 -22.82 -4.43 -29.58
CA ALA A 8 -21.73 -3.51 -29.90
C ALA A 8 -20.44 -3.93 -29.14
N PRO A 9 -19.26 -3.80 -29.76
CA PRO A 9 -18.01 -4.12 -29.09
C PRO A 9 -17.91 -3.23 -27.84
N LYS A 10 -17.68 -3.86 -26.69
CA LYS A 10 -17.43 -3.14 -25.44
C LYS A 10 -16.11 -2.40 -25.62
N GLU A 11 -16.18 -1.08 -25.71
CA GLU A 11 -14.99 -0.24 -25.66
C GLU A 11 -14.27 -0.53 -24.36
N ASN A 12 -13.01 -1.00 -24.44
CA ASN A 12 -12.15 -1.16 -23.30
C ASN A 12 -11.73 0.23 -22.83
N ILE A 13 -12.54 0.80 -21.92
CA ILE A 13 -12.21 2.07 -21.26
C ILE A 13 -11.03 1.77 -20.34
N SER A 14 -9.83 2.20 -20.73
CA SER A 14 -8.67 2.18 -19.86
C SER A 14 -8.88 3.22 -18.75
N LEU A 15 -9.10 2.77 -17.53
CA LEU A 15 -9.28 3.62 -16.33
C LEU A 15 -7.98 4.26 -15.84
N GLY A 16 -6.86 4.04 -16.53
CA GLY A 16 -5.55 4.56 -16.18
C GLY A 16 -5.13 5.77 -17.00
N PRO A 17 -4.09 6.48 -16.56
CA PRO A 17 -3.50 7.56 -17.35
C PRO A 17 -2.97 7.01 -18.67
N SER A 18 -3.19 7.74 -19.78
CA SER A 18 -2.57 7.42 -21.07
C SER A 18 -1.06 7.68 -20.93
N VAL A 19 -0.30 6.60 -20.81
CA VAL A 19 1.16 6.64 -20.61
C VAL A 19 1.84 6.44 -21.97
N ARG A 20 2.78 7.30 -22.32
CA ARG A 20 3.66 7.08 -23.47
C ARG A 20 4.64 5.97 -23.13
N ASP A 21 5.04 5.19 -24.13
CA ASP A 21 6.03 4.14 -23.95
C ASP A 21 7.33 4.72 -23.35
N GLY A 22 7.72 4.17 -22.18
CA GLY A 22 8.89 4.62 -21.44
C GLY A 22 8.65 5.71 -20.39
N GLU A 23 7.45 6.30 -20.29
CA GLU A 23 7.15 7.28 -19.25
C GLU A 23 6.95 6.59 -17.89
N LEU A 24 7.55 7.18 -16.83
CA LEU A 24 7.39 6.72 -15.47
C LEU A 24 6.19 7.40 -14.81
N VAL A 25 5.16 6.61 -14.51
CA VAL A 25 4.03 7.06 -13.71
C VAL A 25 4.24 6.67 -12.27
N PHE A 26 4.46 7.67 -11.42
CA PHE A 26 4.74 7.45 -10.01
C PHE A 26 3.46 7.42 -9.18
N GLY A 27 3.41 6.43 -8.28
CA GLY A 27 2.50 6.38 -7.15
C GLY A 27 3.26 6.44 -5.83
N VAL A 28 2.54 6.57 -4.72
CA VAL A 28 3.08 6.53 -3.36
C VAL A 28 2.60 5.27 -2.66
N ALA A 29 3.52 4.36 -2.36
CA ALA A 29 3.26 3.16 -1.56
C ALA A 29 3.55 3.45 -0.09
N ARG A 30 2.53 3.36 0.75
CA ARG A 30 2.65 3.43 2.21
C ARG A 30 2.62 2.02 2.76
N ILE A 31 3.71 1.60 3.37
CA ILE A 31 3.84 0.30 4.03
C ILE A 31 3.77 0.55 5.54
N PHE A 32 2.64 0.21 6.14
CA PHE A 32 2.49 0.20 7.58
C PHE A 32 2.72 -1.21 8.09
N ALA A 33 3.85 -1.44 8.75
CA ALA A 33 4.21 -2.73 9.30
C ALA A 33 4.19 -2.67 10.83
N SER A 34 3.15 -3.24 11.41
CA SER A 34 3.07 -3.50 12.85
C SER A 34 3.53 -4.93 13.15
N PHE A 35 3.60 -5.28 14.44
CA PHE A 35 3.85 -6.68 14.84
C PHE A 35 2.61 -7.56 14.79
N ASN A 36 1.45 -7.00 14.47
CA ASN A 36 0.17 -7.75 14.35
C ASN A 36 -0.26 -7.93 12.89
N ASP A 37 -0.07 -6.93 12.03
CA ASP A 37 -0.44 -6.99 10.62
C ASP A 37 0.43 -6.04 9.79
N THR A 38 0.50 -6.29 8.47
CA THR A 38 1.18 -5.43 7.51
C THR A 38 0.20 -4.92 6.47
N PHE A 39 0.13 -3.61 6.31
CA PHE A 39 -0.71 -2.93 5.31
C PHE A 39 0.16 -2.40 4.18
N VAL A 40 -0.24 -2.67 2.95
CA VAL A 40 0.34 -2.08 1.75
C VAL A 40 -0.73 -1.25 1.06
N HIS A 41 -0.55 0.06 1.04
CA HIS A 41 -1.50 1.02 0.50
C HIS A 41 -0.84 1.89 -0.55
N VAL A 42 -1.35 1.87 -1.77
CA VAL A 42 -0.85 2.69 -2.87
C VAL A 42 -1.87 3.75 -3.23
N THR A 43 -1.38 4.97 -3.36
CA THR A 43 -2.14 6.13 -3.80
C THR A 43 -1.47 6.75 -5.02
N ASP A 44 -2.27 7.41 -5.86
CA ASP A 44 -1.74 8.17 -6.98
C ASP A 44 -0.95 9.40 -6.50
N LEU A 45 0.14 9.72 -7.20
CA LEU A 45 0.89 10.96 -7.01
C LEU A 45 0.29 12.12 -7.80
N ARG A 46 -0.36 11.82 -8.93
CA ARG A 46 -0.91 12.81 -9.88
C ARG A 46 -2.13 13.58 -9.37
N SER A 47 -2.74 13.14 -8.33
CA SER A 47 -3.96 13.73 -7.74
C SER A 47 -3.78 15.13 -7.14
N VAL A 48 -2.69 15.82 -7.46
CA VAL A 48 -2.50 17.25 -7.14
C VAL A 48 -3.58 18.13 -7.82
N TYR A 49 -4.24 17.61 -8.86
CA TYR A 49 -5.27 18.31 -9.63
C TYR A 49 -6.71 17.82 -9.37
N SER A 50 -6.91 16.78 -8.58
CA SER A 50 -8.27 16.37 -8.23
C SER A 50 -8.79 17.24 -7.09
N LYS A 51 -10.02 17.72 -7.24
CA LYS A 51 -10.72 18.61 -6.28
C LYS A 51 -11.10 17.93 -4.95
N ALA A 52 -10.68 16.68 -4.70
CA ALA A 52 -10.87 16.02 -3.42
C ALA A 52 -9.92 16.63 -2.39
N ALA A 53 -10.43 16.99 -1.22
CA ALA A 53 -9.71 17.72 -0.16
C ALA A 53 -8.39 17.05 0.28
N ASP A 54 -8.22 15.75 0.07
CA ASP A 54 -6.99 15.01 0.38
C ASP A 54 -6.12 14.67 -0.85
N GLY A 55 -6.54 15.06 -2.04
CA GLY A 55 -5.75 15.07 -3.28
C GLY A 55 -5.13 13.75 -3.73
N ARG A 56 -5.43 12.61 -3.10
CA ARG A 56 -4.77 11.33 -3.37
C ARG A 56 -5.78 10.20 -3.47
N GLU A 57 -6.03 9.76 -4.69
CA GLU A 57 -6.90 8.62 -4.91
C GLU A 57 -6.22 7.31 -4.50
N THR A 58 -6.95 6.46 -3.78
CA THR A 58 -6.48 5.13 -3.41
C THR A 58 -6.57 4.21 -4.61
N ILE A 59 -5.43 3.69 -5.06
CA ILE A 59 -5.31 2.75 -6.16
C ILE A 59 -5.55 1.33 -5.67
N ALA A 60 -4.84 0.93 -4.62
CA ALA A 60 -4.96 -0.38 -4.01
C ALA A 60 -4.62 -0.32 -2.52
N ARG A 61 -5.33 -1.12 -1.73
CA ARG A 61 -5.02 -1.35 -0.33
C ARG A 61 -5.22 -2.83 -0.02
N VAL A 62 -4.14 -3.51 0.33
CA VAL A 62 -4.16 -4.93 0.70
C VAL A 62 -3.41 -5.09 2.02
N THR A 63 -3.90 -5.98 2.87
CA THR A 63 -3.30 -6.31 4.17
C THR A 63 -2.81 -7.75 4.19
N GLY A 64 -1.90 -8.06 5.12
CA GLY A 64 -1.46 -9.42 5.35
C GLY A 64 -2.61 -10.35 5.74
N GLY A 65 -3.53 -9.89 6.59
CA GLY A 65 -4.70 -10.64 7.02
C GLY A 65 -5.67 -11.02 5.89
N MET A 66 -5.65 -10.31 4.77
CA MET A 66 -6.42 -10.69 3.57
C MET A 66 -5.84 -11.91 2.85
N LYS A 67 -4.58 -12.27 3.11
CA LYS A 67 -3.85 -13.31 2.38
C LYS A 67 -3.63 -14.59 3.17
N VAL A 68 -3.73 -14.53 4.48
CA VAL A 68 -3.57 -15.68 5.37
C VAL A 68 -4.84 -15.90 6.18
N LYS A 69 -5.10 -17.18 6.51
CA LYS A 69 -6.29 -17.55 7.29
C LYS A 69 -6.05 -17.48 8.80
N ALA A 70 -4.80 -17.59 9.23
CA ALA A 70 -4.44 -17.62 10.65
C ALA A 70 -4.05 -16.20 11.11
N ASP A 71 -4.75 -15.67 12.11
CA ASP A 71 -4.51 -14.33 12.66
C ASP A 71 -3.07 -14.11 13.12
N ARG A 72 -2.43 -15.15 13.66
CA ARG A 72 -1.03 -15.10 14.11
C ARG A 72 -0.03 -14.85 12.99
N ASP A 73 -0.39 -15.18 11.74
CA ASP A 73 0.50 -15.11 10.58
C ASP A 73 0.30 -13.82 9.76
N GLU A 74 -0.63 -12.94 10.16
CA GLU A 74 -0.92 -11.68 9.47
C GLU A 74 0.29 -10.74 9.39
N SER A 75 1.13 -10.72 10.43
CA SER A 75 2.37 -9.93 10.47
C SER A 75 3.57 -10.64 9.83
N SER A 76 3.40 -11.86 9.32
CA SER A 76 4.49 -12.65 8.77
C SER A 76 5.06 -12.00 7.50
N PRO A 77 6.36 -12.21 7.22
CA PRO A 77 6.98 -11.78 5.97
C PRO A 77 6.30 -12.36 4.73
N TYR A 78 5.78 -13.58 4.85
CA TYR A 78 5.09 -14.27 3.77
C TYR A 78 3.76 -13.59 3.41
N ALA A 79 2.93 -13.26 4.40
CA ALA A 79 1.68 -12.55 4.18
C ALA A 79 1.91 -11.16 3.53
N ALA A 80 2.92 -10.45 4.01
CA ALA A 80 3.32 -9.16 3.46
C ALA A 80 3.79 -9.25 2.00
N MET A 81 4.52 -10.32 1.66
CA MET A 81 4.95 -10.58 0.29
C MET A 81 3.74 -10.79 -0.64
N LEU A 82 2.78 -11.63 -0.25
CA LEU A 82 1.56 -11.88 -1.04
C LEU A 82 0.73 -10.60 -1.22
N ALA A 83 0.56 -9.84 -0.15
CA ALA A 83 -0.16 -8.56 -0.20
C ALA A 83 0.50 -7.58 -1.19
N ALA A 84 1.82 -7.49 -1.17
CA ALA A 84 2.58 -6.63 -2.07
C ALA A 84 2.50 -7.07 -3.54
N GLN A 85 2.47 -8.37 -3.82
CA GLN A 85 2.29 -8.90 -5.18
C GLN A 85 0.93 -8.49 -5.76
N ASP A 86 -0.14 -8.63 -5.00
CA ASP A 86 -1.48 -8.22 -5.43
C ASP A 86 -1.54 -6.72 -5.72
N VAL A 87 -0.97 -5.91 -4.83
CA VAL A 87 -0.89 -4.46 -5.02
C VAL A 87 -0.13 -4.12 -6.30
N ALA A 88 1.00 -4.79 -6.55
CA ALA A 88 1.78 -4.57 -7.77
C ALA A 88 1.00 -4.93 -9.05
N THR A 89 0.25 -6.02 -9.03
CA THR A 89 -0.63 -6.41 -10.15
C THR A 89 -1.66 -5.32 -10.41
N ARG A 90 -2.33 -4.86 -9.35
CA ARG A 90 -3.36 -3.80 -9.48
C ARG A 90 -2.77 -2.47 -9.96
N CYS A 91 -1.58 -2.10 -9.49
CA CYS A 91 -0.89 -0.89 -9.98
C CYS A 91 -0.57 -0.96 -11.46
N LYS A 92 -0.10 -2.13 -11.95
CA LYS A 92 0.20 -2.33 -13.37
C LYS A 92 -1.05 -2.27 -14.25
N GLU A 93 -2.17 -2.85 -13.81
CA GLU A 93 -3.45 -2.75 -14.52
C GLU A 93 -3.90 -1.30 -14.72
N LEU A 94 -3.59 -0.42 -13.76
CA LEU A 94 -3.94 1.00 -13.80
C LEU A 94 -2.84 1.89 -14.40
N GLY A 95 -1.75 1.28 -14.93
CA GLY A 95 -0.68 2.00 -15.62
C GLY A 95 0.36 2.65 -14.71
N ILE A 96 0.35 2.37 -13.39
CA ILE A 96 1.40 2.81 -12.47
C ILE A 96 2.57 1.84 -12.56
N ASN A 97 3.75 2.34 -12.92
CA ASN A 97 4.96 1.54 -13.12
C ASN A 97 6.11 1.89 -12.17
N ALA A 98 5.98 2.98 -11.39
CA ALA A 98 6.98 3.43 -10.43
C ALA A 98 6.34 3.82 -9.10
N LEU A 99 7.06 3.59 -7.99
CA LEU A 99 6.56 3.86 -6.64
C LEU A 99 7.60 4.59 -5.79
N HIS A 100 7.16 5.65 -5.10
CA HIS A 100 7.86 6.17 -3.92
C HIS A 100 7.36 5.43 -2.69
N ILE A 101 8.26 4.95 -1.85
CA ILE A 101 7.91 4.11 -0.71
C ILE A 101 8.05 4.89 0.59
N LYS A 102 7.00 4.81 1.40
CA LYS A 102 6.97 5.36 2.76
C LYS A 102 6.71 4.23 3.74
N ILE A 103 7.72 3.88 4.51
CA ILE A 103 7.64 2.85 5.54
C ILE A 103 7.23 3.50 6.86
N ARG A 104 6.36 2.86 7.59
CA ARG A 104 5.91 3.34 8.89
C ARG A 104 5.75 2.17 9.86
N ALA A 105 6.25 2.36 11.08
CA ALA A 105 5.92 1.55 12.24
C ALA A 105 4.73 2.14 13.01
N THR A 106 4.35 1.53 14.12
CA THR A 106 3.28 2.03 14.99
C THR A 106 3.59 3.45 15.48
N GLY A 107 4.81 3.70 15.95
CA GLY A 107 5.24 5.01 16.40
C GLY A 107 4.50 5.57 17.62
N GLY A 108 4.60 6.86 17.85
CA GLY A 108 4.00 7.52 19.01
C GLY A 108 4.52 6.93 20.32
N ASN A 109 3.62 6.48 21.18
CA ASN A 109 3.94 5.77 22.44
C ASN A 109 4.21 4.26 22.24
N GLY A 110 4.01 3.75 21.04
CA GLY A 110 4.23 2.35 20.68
C GLY A 110 5.63 2.07 20.17
N THR A 111 5.77 0.97 19.46
CA THR A 111 7.05 0.53 18.87
C THR A 111 7.43 1.43 17.69
N LYS A 112 8.66 1.91 17.70
CA LYS A 112 9.22 2.73 16.62
C LYS A 112 9.90 1.92 15.53
N THR A 113 10.15 0.63 15.77
CA THR A 113 10.75 -0.30 14.81
C THR A 113 9.66 -0.89 13.93
N PRO A 114 9.82 -0.88 12.61
CA PRO A 114 8.90 -1.56 11.69
C PRO A 114 8.83 -3.07 11.95
N GLY A 115 7.67 -3.65 11.76
CA GLY A 115 7.46 -5.09 11.87
C GLY A 115 8.18 -5.88 10.77
N PRO A 116 8.17 -7.23 10.86
CA PRO A 116 8.92 -8.10 9.96
C PRO A 116 8.44 -8.06 8.50
N GLY A 117 7.19 -7.63 8.26
CA GLY A 117 6.62 -7.54 6.92
C GLY A 117 7.13 -6.37 6.07
N ALA A 118 7.72 -5.32 6.68
CA ALA A 118 8.11 -4.11 5.96
C ALA A 118 9.09 -4.38 4.81
N GLN A 119 10.19 -5.05 5.12
CA GLN A 119 11.22 -5.36 4.13
C GLN A 119 10.75 -6.38 3.09
N SER A 120 9.94 -7.36 3.50
CA SER A 120 9.41 -8.37 2.59
C SER A 120 8.45 -7.77 1.58
N ALA A 121 7.57 -6.85 2.01
CA ALA A 121 6.69 -6.10 1.12
C ALA A 121 7.50 -5.26 0.12
N LEU A 122 8.52 -4.53 0.58
CA LEU A 122 9.39 -3.73 -0.29
C LEU A 122 10.06 -4.59 -1.36
N ARG A 123 10.67 -5.72 -0.94
CA ARG A 123 11.33 -6.64 -1.88
C ARG A 123 10.36 -7.24 -2.88
N ALA A 124 9.15 -7.57 -2.44
CA ALA A 124 8.12 -8.13 -3.32
C ALA A 124 7.67 -7.12 -4.38
N LEU A 125 7.49 -5.85 -4.04
CA LEU A 125 7.19 -4.77 -5.00
C LEU A 125 8.30 -4.63 -6.04
N ALA A 126 9.57 -4.64 -5.61
CA ALA A 126 10.71 -4.58 -6.52
C ALA A 126 10.78 -5.79 -7.45
N ARG A 127 10.60 -7.02 -6.92
CA ARG A 127 10.57 -8.25 -7.71
C ARG A 127 9.40 -8.32 -8.68
N ALA A 128 8.27 -7.72 -8.34
CA ALA A 128 7.13 -7.61 -9.24
C ALA A 128 7.41 -6.68 -10.45
N GLY A 129 8.57 -6.06 -10.53
CA GLY A 129 8.97 -5.20 -11.65
C GLY A 129 8.53 -3.74 -11.51
N MET A 130 8.08 -3.32 -10.32
CA MET A 130 7.83 -1.92 -10.03
C MET A 130 9.16 -1.17 -9.89
N LYS A 131 9.29 -0.04 -10.55
CA LYS A 131 10.46 0.83 -10.37
C LYS A 131 10.34 1.57 -9.05
N ILE A 132 11.37 1.45 -8.20
CA ILE A 132 11.41 2.08 -6.88
C ILE A 132 12.15 3.42 -7.00
N GLY A 133 11.45 4.49 -6.63
CA GLY A 133 12.03 5.81 -6.50
C GLY A 133 12.61 6.04 -5.09
N ARG A 134 12.10 7.05 -4.39
CA ARG A 134 12.55 7.38 -3.05
C ARG A 134 11.95 6.45 -1.99
N ILE A 135 12.76 6.08 -1.00
CA ILE A 135 12.35 5.30 0.16
C ILE A 135 12.54 6.18 1.40
N GLU A 136 11.49 6.35 2.19
CA GLU A 136 11.49 7.17 3.40
C GLU A 136 10.90 6.39 4.57
N ASP A 137 11.46 6.57 5.76
CA ASP A 137 10.82 6.19 7.02
C ASP A 137 10.01 7.38 7.54
N VAL A 138 8.70 7.19 7.68
CA VAL A 138 7.74 8.20 8.14
C VAL A 138 7.08 7.79 9.47
N THR A 139 7.77 7.00 10.27
CA THR A 139 7.29 6.60 11.59
C THR A 139 7.14 7.83 12.48
N PRO A 140 5.97 8.07 13.09
CA PRO A 140 5.75 9.22 13.95
C PRO A 140 6.57 9.08 15.24
N THR A 141 7.50 10.00 15.43
CA THR A 141 8.36 10.08 16.63
C THR A 141 8.14 11.44 17.30
N PRO A 142 7.15 11.56 18.20
CA PRO A 142 6.87 12.83 18.88
C PRO A 142 8.03 13.21 19.81
N SER A 143 8.31 14.51 19.90
CA SER A 143 9.25 15.07 20.87
C SER A 143 8.70 15.04 22.29
N ASP A 144 7.40 15.29 22.43
CA ASP A 144 6.62 15.09 23.63
C ASP A 144 5.37 14.30 23.27
N SER A 145 5.00 13.33 24.08
CA SER A 145 3.92 12.40 23.78
C SER A 145 2.93 12.29 24.92
N THR A 146 1.71 11.87 24.59
CA THR A 146 0.71 11.51 25.58
C THR A 146 1.18 10.30 26.40
N ARG A 147 0.63 10.16 27.61
CA ARG A 147 0.96 9.03 28.48
C ARG A 147 0.55 7.70 27.85
N ARG A 148 1.37 6.65 28.05
CA ARG A 148 1.04 5.30 27.62
C ARG A 148 -0.26 4.78 28.26
N LYS A 149 -0.99 3.93 27.55
CA LYS A 149 -2.15 3.19 28.07
C LYS A 149 -1.75 2.36 29.29
N GLY A 150 -2.56 2.35 30.33
CA GLY A 150 -2.32 1.56 31.55
C GLY A 150 -2.60 2.32 32.84
N GLY A 151 -3.11 3.56 32.75
CA GLY A 151 -3.45 4.39 33.89
C GLY A 151 -2.23 4.87 34.71
N ARG A 152 -2.49 5.41 35.91
CA ARG A 152 -1.45 5.99 36.78
C ARG A 152 -0.40 4.97 37.21
N ARG A 153 -0.80 3.73 37.48
CA ARG A 153 0.10 2.66 37.98
C ARG A 153 0.80 1.89 36.84
N GLY A 154 0.50 2.19 35.57
CA GLY A 154 1.02 1.45 34.44
C GLY A 154 0.33 0.08 34.26
N ARG A 155 0.81 -0.69 33.27
CA ARG A 155 0.32 -2.05 33.02
C ARG A 155 0.88 -2.98 34.07
N ARG A 156 0.01 -3.64 34.83
CA ARG A 156 0.41 -4.80 35.64
C ARG A 156 0.78 -5.95 34.70
N LEU A 157 1.94 -6.53 34.92
CA LEU A 157 2.39 -7.77 34.27
C LEU A 157 1.70 -8.96 34.92
#